data_1367b3e44eff895b6623944ee4b8abcb
#
_entry.id   1367b3e44eff895b6623944ee4b8abcb
#
_cell.length_a   1.000
_cell.length_b   1.000
_cell.length_c   1.000
_cell.angle_alpha   90.00
_cell.angle_beta   90.00
_cell.angle_gamma   90.00
#
_symmetry.space_group_name_H-M   'P 1'
#
loop_
_entity.id
_entity.type
_entity.pdbx_description
1 polymer ?
#
loop_
_entity_poly.entity_id
_entity_poly.type
_entity_poly.pdbx_seq_one_letter_code
_entity_poly.pdbx_strand_id
1 'polypeptide(L)'
;MNNNFEKHIQDYLNKQRDDQIRQASLYALEGGKRFRPEIIFAILKGMDLPEEKGYDAAMALEYIQTYSLIHDDLPAMDDDDLRRGKPSLHKAFREDVAILTGDQLLTDSFRIVSESAEYDSETKVKIIAALSRYAGRDGMIYGQLLDVTSGNRDLDEDKLYVIHENKTAGLFKISCLIPMYIAKIDQEDYFTRLGSMIGHIFQNQDDLFDVIKTEAEMGKNLSDVRNEKLTALLFHEPQELKELILQEFDELENDLKDAPFDASYLLKLLQKLKER
;
A
#
# COMPACT_ATOMS: atom_id res chain seq x y z
N MET A 1 -5.06 0.29 15.70
CA MET A 1 -4.52 1.52 15.07
C MET A 1 -3.60 2.17 16.07
N ASN A 2 -2.39 2.55 15.68
CA ASN A 2 -1.39 3.15 16.57
C ASN A 2 -1.72 4.63 16.80
N ASN A 3 -2.27 4.96 17.96
CA ASN A 3 -2.71 6.32 18.29
C ASN A 3 -1.56 7.35 18.26
N ASN A 4 -0.33 6.92 18.60
CA ASN A 4 0.84 7.79 18.57
C ASN A 4 1.23 8.15 17.13
N PHE A 5 1.14 7.19 16.21
CA PHE A 5 1.40 7.42 14.80
C PHE A 5 0.35 8.34 14.16
N GLU A 6 -0.95 8.15 14.46
CA GLU A 6 -2.00 9.07 13.99
C GLU A 6 -1.78 10.49 14.49
N LYS A 7 -1.39 10.63 15.76
CA LYS A 7 -1.03 11.92 16.32
C LYS A 7 0.19 12.53 15.62
N HIS A 8 1.21 11.72 15.30
CA HIS A 8 2.40 12.17 14.57
C HIS A 8 2.03 12.76 13.19
N ILE A 9 1.15 12.10 12.44
CA ILE A 9 0.63 12.62 11.16
C ILE A 9 -0.11 13.95 11.35
N GLN A 10 -1.00 14.02 12.34
CA GLN A 10 -1.77 15.23 12.62
C GLN A 10 -0.87 16.40 13.06
N ASP A 11 0.10 16.14 13.93
CA ASP A 11 1.05 17.16 14.40
C ASP A 11 1.93 17.69 13.25
N TYR A 12 2.30 16.84 12.29
CA TYR A 12 3.02 17.25 11.08
C TYR A 12 2.15 18.15 10.20
N LEU A 13 0.92 17.76 9.89
CA LEU A 13 -0.01 18.56 9.07
C LEU A 13 -0.40 19.88 9.75
N ASN A 14 -0.55 19.90 11.07
CA ASN A 14 -0.88 21.12 11.81
C ASN A 14 0.23 22.17 11.80
N LYS A 15 1.48 21.80 11.49
CA LYS A 15 2.59 22.72 11.29
C LYS A 15 2.62 23.35 9.89
N GLN A 16 1.86 22.78 8.94
CA GLN A 16 1.78 23.30 7.59
C GLN A 16 0.88 24.54 7.54
N ARG A 17 0.96 25.26 6.40
CA ARG A 17 0.09 26.42 6.14
C ARG A 17 -1.38 26.00 6.22
N ASP A 18 -2.18 26.82 6.91
CA ASP A 18 -3.63 26.61 7.01
C ASP A 18 -4.33 27.07 5.73
N ASP A 19 -4.54 26.14 4.83
CA ASP A 19 -5.19 26.36 3.54
C ASP A 19 -6.04 25.14 3.13
N GLN A 20 -6.64 25.23 1.96
CA GLN A 20 -7.53 24.20 1.44
C GLN A 20 -6.80 22.87 1.17
N ILE A 21 -5.51 22.90 0.79
CA ILE A 21 -4.73 21.69 0.54
C ILE A 21 -4.49 20.93 1.86
N ARG A 22 -4.18 21.62 2.96
CA ARG A 22 -4.04 20.98 4.27
C ARG A 22 -5.34 20.33 4.72
N GLN A 23 -6.49 20.99 4.54
CA GLN A 23 -7.80 20.44 4.89
C GLN A 23 -8.13 19.21 4.04
N ALA A 24 -7.82 19.24 2.74
CA ALA A 24 -7.98 18.14 1.81
C ALA A 24 -7.05 16.96 2.17
N SER A 25 -5.79 17.24 2.58
CA SER A 25 -4.84 16.21 3.04
C SER A 25 -5.32 15.52 4.31
N LEU A 26 -5.81 16.27 5.30
CA LEU A 26 -6.41 15.72 6.53
C LEU A 26 -7.60 14.81 6.19
N TYR A 27 -8.48 15.27 5.31
CA TYR A 27 -9.63 14.50 4.86
C TYR A 27 -9.23 13.19 4.17
N ALA A 28 -8.27 13.22 3.25
CA ALA A 28 -7.83 12.06 2.48
C ALA A 28 -7.07 11.03 3.33
N LEU A 29 -6.30 11.49 4.32
CA LEU A 29 -5.54 10.60 5.22
C LEU A 29 -6.40 9.96 6.30
N GLU A 30 -7.58 10.51 6.60
CA GLU A 30 -8.48 9.97 7.61
C GLU A 30 -9.04 8.59 7.22
N GLY A 31 -9.15 7.67 8.19
CA GLY A 31 -9.79 6.36 8.03
C GLY A 31 -8.95 5.31 7.31
N GLY A 32 -7.67 5.55 7.03
CA GLY A 32 -6.75 4.55 6.50
C GLY A 32 -6.51 3.40 7.48
N LYS A 33 -6.46 2.15 6.97
CA LYS A 33 -6.21 0.96 7.80
C LYS A 33 -4.76 0.89 8.33
N ARG A 34 -3.83 1.67 7.79
CA ARG A 34 -2.40 1.74 8.17
C ARG A 34 -1.68 0.40 8.14
N PHE A 35 -2.09 -0.51 7.27
CA PHE A 35 -1.51 -1.85 7.25
C PHE A 35 -0.01 -1.81 6.88
N ARG A 36 0.39 -0.95 5.92
CA ARG A 36 1.80 -0.77 5.54
C ARG A 36 2.66 -0.18 6.66
N PRO A 37 2.25 0.89 7.36
CA PRO A 37 2.89 1.33 8.61
C PRO A 37 3.01 0.25 9.67
N GLU A 38 1.96 -0.53 9.91
CA GLU A 38 1.98 -1.61 10.93
C GLU A 38 3.02 -2.70 10.59
N ILE A 39 3.29 -2.98 9.30
CA ILE A 39 4.39 -3.87 8.88
C ILE A 39 5.74 -3.27 9.31
N ILE A 40 5.98 -1.97 9.04
CA ILE A 40 7.21 -1.27 9.45
C ILE A 40 7.42 -1.42 10.95
N PHE A 41 6.38 -1.14 11.73
CA PHE A 41 6.45 -1.18 13.19
C PHE A 41 6.64 -2.60 13.73
N ALA A 42 5.97 -3.59 13.12
CA ALA A 42 6.13 -4.99 13.51
C ALA A 42 7.56 -5.50 13.29
N ILE A 43 8.17 -5.15 12.15
CA ILE A 43 9.54 -5.54 11.83
C ILE A 43 10.54 -4.79 12.74
N LEU A 44 10.37 -3.48 12.98
CA LEU A 44 11.21 -2.73 13.92
C LEU A 44 11.18 -3.34 15.31
N LYS A 45 9.99 -3.69 15.81
CA LYS A 45 9.87 -4.41 17.10
C LYS A 45 10.61 -5.74 17.10
N GLY A 46 10.51 -6.50 16.01
CA GLY A 46 11.24 -7.74 15.85
C GLY A 46 12.77 -7.57 15.81
N MET A 47 13.23 -6.36 15.54
CA MET A 47 14.66 -5.97 15.57
C MET A 47 15.07 -5.29 16.90
N ASP A 48 14.23 -5.34 17.93
CA ASP A 48 14.41 -4.63 19.21
C ASP A 48 14.59 -3.11 19.05
N LEU A 49 13.97 -2.52 18.04
CA LEU A 49 13.95 -1.07 17.78
C LEU A 49 12.58 -0.47 18.13
N PRO A 50 12.56 0.76 18.69
CA PRO A 50 11.31 1.45 18.98
C PRO A 50 10.59 1.82 17.67
N GLU A 51 9.27 1.65 17.65
CA GLU A 51 8.44 1.91 16.46
C GLU A 51 8.47 3.38 16.02
N GLU A 52 8.72 4.31 16.94
CA GLU A 52 8.83 5.74 16.70
C GLU A 52 9.93 6.07 15.68
N LYS A 53 10.99 5.27 15.61
CA LYS A 53 12.01 5.41 14.58
C LYS A 53 11.49 5.22 13.16
N GLY A 54 10.35 4.54 12.99
CA GLY A 54 9.71 4.35 11.71
C GLY A 54 8.70 5.41 11.32
N TYR A 55 8.28 6.31 12.22
CA TYR A 55 7.11 7.17 12.02
C TYR A 55 7.23 8.10 10.80
N ASP A 56 8.35 8.78 10.60
CA ASP A 56 8.55 9.67 9.45
C ASP A 56 8.49 8.90 8.13
N ALA A 57 9.18 7.77 8.03
CA ALA A 57 9.19 6.96 6.82
C ALA A 57 7.82 6.27 6.58
N ALA A 58 7.14 5.83 7.64
CA ALA A 58 5.79 5.29 7.57
C ALA A 58 4.78 6.36 7.10
N MET A 59 4.90 7.60 7.58
CA MET A 59 4.08 8.72 7.13
C MET A 59 4.35 9.05 5.67
N ALA A 60 5.62 9.07 5.24
CA ALA A 60 5.98 9.26 3.84
C ALA A 60 5.36 8.18 2.94
N LEU A 61 5.37 6.92 3.37
CA LEU A 61 4.75 5.81 2.64
C LEU A 61 3.22 5.94 2.58
N GLU A 62 2.56 6.37 3.67
CA GLU A 62 1.12 6.63 3.67
C GLU A 62 0.74 7.82 2.77
N TYR A 63 1.62 8.82 2.66
CA TYR A 63 1.45 9.92 1.72
C TYR A 63 1.50 9.42 0.27
N ILE A 64 2.48 8.55 -0.07
CA ILE A 64 2.56 7.87 -1.37
C ILE A 64 1.28 7.06 -1.64
N GLN A 65 0.84 6.25 -0.70
CA GLN A 65 -0.41 5.48 -0.85
C GLN A 65 -1.63 6.38 -1.03
N THR A 66 -1.70 7.49 -0.29
CA THR A 66 -2.87 8.36 -0.31
C THR A 66 -2.94 9.19 -1.59
N TYR A 67 -1.80 9.70 -2.09
CA TYR A 67 -1.82 10.41 -3.37
C TYR A 67 -2.27 9.50 -4.52
N SER A 68 -1.81 8.24 -4.53
CA SER A 68 -2.20 7.31 -5.59
C SER A 68 -3.71 7.08 -5.59
N LEU A 69 -4.32 6.87 -4.40
CA LEU A 69 -5.77 6.72 -4.29
C LEU A 69 -6.54 7.98 -4.70
N ILE A 70 -6.01 9.18 -4.36
CA ILE A 70 -6.63 10.44 -4.79
C ILE A 70 -6.65 10.56 -6.32
N HIS A 71 -5.51 10.22 -6.97
CA HIS A 71 -5.41 10.33 -8.43
C HIS A 71 -6.17 9.21 -9.14
N ASP A 72 -6.21 8.00 -8.57
CA ASP A 72 -7.01 6.89 -9.10
C ASP A 72 -8.51 7.23 -9.12
N ASP A 73 -9.01 7.92 -8.07
CA ASP A 73 -10.42 8.33 -7.98
C ASP A 73 -10.85 9.43 -8.97
N LEU A 74 -9.90 10.12 -9.65
CA LEU A 74 -10.22 11.23 -10.55
C LEU A 74 -11.08 10.79 -11.75
N PRO A 75 -11.90 11.72 -12.35
CA PRO A 75 -12.73 11.42 -13.51
C PRO A 75 -11.98 10.92 -14.74
N ALA A 76 -10.68 11.22 -14.87
CA ALA A 76 -9.81 10.73 -15.94
C ALA A 76 -9.25 9.33 -15.71
N MET A 77 -9.49 8.75 -14.54
CA MET A 77 -9.04 7.44 -14.09
C MET A 77 -10.25 6.55 -13.78
N ASP A 78 -10.47 6.17 -12.52
CA ASP A 78 -11.56 5.25 -12.15
C ASP A 78 -12.93 5.95 -11.99
N ASP A 79 -12.97 7.30 -11.90
CA ASP A 79 -14.15 8.15 -11.65
C ASP A 79 -14.99 7.68 -10.45
N ASP A 80 -14.31 7.30 -9.36
CA ASP A 80 -14.95 6.79 -8.17
C ASP A 80 -15.59 7.92 -7.34
N ASP A 81 -16.87 7.78 -7.02
CA ASP A 81 -17.61 8.74 -6.19
C ASP A 81 -17.29 8.61 -4.69
N LEU A 82 -16.89 7.43 -4.24
CA LEU A 82 -16.68 7.11 -2.83
C LEU A 82 -15.31 6.46 -2.58
N ARG A 83 -14.64 6.90 -1.52
CA ARG A 83 -13.42 6.27 -0.98
C ARG A 83 -13.54 6.06 0.53
N ARG A 84 -13.37 4.81 1.00
CA ARG A 84 -13.51 4.46 2.43
C ARG A 84 -14.87 4.85 3.03
N GLY A 85 -15.95 4.75 2.24
CA GLY A 85 -17.31 5.09 2.66
C GLY A 85 -17.62 6.59 2.75
N LYS A 86 -16.69 7.45 2.30
CA LYS A 86 -16.86 8.91 2.19
C LYS A 86 -16.77 9.34 0.72
N PRO A 87 -17.28 10.53 0.33
CA PRO A 87 -17.01 11.08 -0.98
C PRO A 87 -15.52 11.08 -1.30
N SER A 88 -15.14 10.68 -2.52
CA SER A 88 -13.75 10.81 -3.00
C SER A 88 -13.30 12.27 -2.95
N LEU A 89 -11.98 12.53 -2.96
CA LEU A 89 -11.49 13.88 -2.70
C LEU A 89 -11.99 14.90 -3.75
N HIS A 90 -12.07 14.51 -5.03
CA HIS A 90 -12.53 15.39 -6.09
C HIS A 90 -14.03 15.71 -5.98
N LYS A 91 -14.84 14.84 -5.33
CA LYS A 91 -16.26 15.11 -5.04
C LYS A 91 -16.43 15.97 -3.78
N ALA A 92 -15.59 15.78 -2.77
CA ALA A 92 -15.68 16.51 -1.50
C ALA A 92 -15.13 17.95 -1.60
N PHE A 93 -14.05 18.15 -2.37
CA PHE A 93 -13.37 19.44 -2.47
C PHE A 93 -13.45 20.09 -3.85
N ARG A 94 -13.07 19.49 -4.89
CA ARG A 94 -13.04 19.87 -6.31
C ARG A 94 -11.89 19.10 -6.97
N GLU A 95 -11.99 18.89 -8.28
CA GLU A 95 -11.00 18.15 -9.04
C GLU A 95 -9.59 18.80 -9.01
N ASP A 96 -9.53 20.12 -9.22
CA ASP A 96 -8.25 20.85 -9.18
C ASP A 96 -7.56 20.77 -7.80
N VAL A 97 -8.33 20.82 -6.71
CA VAL A 97 -7.82 20.66 -5.34
C VAL A 97 -7.35 19.22 -5.11
N ALA A 98 -8.07 18.23 -5.62
CA ALA A 98 -7.68 16.83 -5.51
C ALA A 98 -6.36 16.56 -6.22
N ILE A 99 -6.18 17.06 -7.46
CA ILE A 99 -4.92 16.95 -8.21
C ILE A 99 -3.76 17.56 -7.40
N LEU A 100 -3.90 18.82 -6.97
CA LEU A 100 -2.85 19.53 -6.23
C LEU A 100 -2.54 18.89 -4.87
N THR A 101 -3.55 18.29 -4.22
CA THR A 101 -3.35 17.56 -2.96
C THR A 101 -2.56 16.27 -3.19
N GLY A 102 -2.84 15.54 -4.25
CA GLY A 102 -2.05 14.39 -4.64
C GLY A 102 -0.59 14.75 -4.93
N ASP A 103 -0.36 15.81 -5.71
CA ASP A 103 0.99 16.33 -6.02
C ASP A 103 1.76 16.74 -4.77
N GLN A 104 1.06 17.40 -3.83
CA GLN A 104 1.64 17.82 -2.55
C GLN A 104 2.03 16.61 -1.71
N LEU A 105 1.15 15.62 -1.54
CA LEU A 105 1.44 14.42 -0.75
C LEU A 105 2.61 13.62 -1.34
N LEU A 106 2.65 13.47 -2.68
CA LEU A 106 3.76 12.83 -3.37
C LEU A 106 5.09 13.57 -3.09
N THR A 107 5.10 14.88 -3.25
CA THR A 107 6.30 15.70 -3.07
C THR A 107 6.75 15.71 -1.61
N ASP A 108 5.82 15.90 -0.67
CA ASP A 108 6.11 15.94 0.75
C ASP A 108 6.60 14.60 1.31
N SER A 109 6.27 13.46 0.68
CA SER A 109 6.79 12.17 1.08
C SER A 109 8.33 12.13 1.09
N PHE A 110 8.96 12.74 0.08
CA PHE A 110 10.42 12.85 0.00
C PHE A 110 10.97 13.90 0.98
N ARG A 111 10.26 15.00 1.17
CA ARG A 111 10.63 16.03 2.14
C ARG A 111 10.63 15.48 3.56
N ILE A 112 9.60 14.75 3.96
CA ILE A 112 9.48 14.15 5.30
C ILE A 112 10.73 13.31 5.62
N VAL A 113 11.14 12.44 4.72
CA VAL A 113 12.32 11.59 4.93
C VAL A 113 13.61 12.43 4.93
N SER A 114 13.75 13.37 4.00
CA SER A 114 14.97 14.19 3.87
C SER A 114 15.21 15.09 5.08
N GLU A 115 14.15 15.63 5.70
CA GLU A 115 14.19 16.52 6.86
C GLU A 115 14.14 15.77 8.20
N SER A 116 13.87 14.47 8.22
CA SER A 116 13.78 13.66 9.44
C SER A 116 15.07 13.77 10.27
N ALA A 117 14.92 13.98 11.58
CA ALA A 117 16.04 13.96 12.54
C ALA A 117 16.38 12.53 13.00
N GLU A 118 15.52 11.55 12.70
CA GLU A 118 15.68 10.15 13.13
C GLU A 118 16.69 9.37 12.28
N TYR A 119 17.03 9.86 11.07
CA TYR A 119 17.85 9.13 10.11
C TYR A 119 19.14 9.87 9.79
N ASP A 120 20.25 9.12 9.69
CA ASP A 120 21.46 9.63 9.08
C ASP A 120 21.32 9.78 7.55
N SER A 121 22.30 10.44 6.92
CA SER A 121 22.24 10.76 5.49
C SER A 121 22.16 9.50 4.61
N GLU A 122 22.82 8.42 4.99
CA GLU A 122 22.81 7.16 4.24
C GLU A 122 21.42 6.51 4.28
N THR A 123 20.82 6.41 5.45
CA THR A 123 19.47 5.87 5.65
C THR A 123 18.43 6.70 4.89
N LYS A 124 18.52 8.04 4.94
CA LYS A 124 17.65 8.93 4.17
C LYS A 124 17.71 8.63 2.67
N VAL A 125 18.92 8.55 2.12
CA VAL A 125 19.13 8.29 0.69
C VAL A 125 18.55 6.93 0.30
N LYS A 126 18.76 5.88 1.10
CA LYS A 126 18.21 4.53 0.85
C LYS A 126 16.67 4.53 0.87
N ILE A 127 16.04 5.17 1.86
CA ILE A 127 14.58 5.26 1.94
C ILE A 127 14.02 6.05 0.76
N ILE A 128 14.59 7.22 0.42
CA ILE A 128 14.17 8.05 -0.72
C ILE A 128 14.31 7.27 -2.03
N ALA A 129 15.42 6.54 -2.21
CA ALA A 129 15.64 5.72 -3.40
C ALA A 129 14.59 4.60 -3.52
N ALA A 130 14.25 3.91 -2.41
CA ALA A 130 13.21 2.90 -2.39
C ALA A 130 11.82 3.48 -2.69
N LEU A 131 11.44 4.61 -2.07
CA LEU A 131 10.19 5.33 -2.37
C LEU A 131 10.12 5.70 -3.85
N SER A 132 11.18 6.29 -4.41
CA SER A 132 11.24 6.71 -5.82
C SER A 132 11.16 5.52 -6.78
N ARG A 133 11.86 4.42 -6.49
CA ARG A 133 11.90 3.22 -7.34
C ARG A 133 10.53 2.52 -7.36
N TYR A 134 10.00 2.14 -6.20
CA TYR A 134 8.82 1.29 -6.12
C TYR A 134 7.49 2.04 -6.25
N ALA A 135 7.45 3.33 -5.96
CA ALA A 135 6.28 4.17 -6.27
C ALA A 135 6.35 4.81 -7.66
N GLY A 136 7.53 4.86 -8.28
CA GLY A 136 7.79 5.53 -9.53
C GLY A 136 7.50 4.70 -10.79
N ARG A 137 8.23 5.05 -11.86
CA ARG A 137 8.08 4.45 -13.19
C ARG A 137 8.35 2.94 -13.22
N ASP A 138 9.28 2.45 -12.41
CA ASP A 138 9.67 1.03 -12.37
C ASP A 138 8.92 0.26 -11.26
N GLY A 139 7.78 0.81 -10.79
CA GLY A 139 6.94 0.26 -9.74
C GLY A 139 5.48 0.64 -9.94
N MET A 140 4.86 1.26 -8.93
CA MET A 140 3.41 1.51 -8.87
C MET A 140 2.85 2.25 -10.09
N ILE A 141 3.54 3.29 -10.61
CA ILE A 141 3.09 4.02 -11.81
C ILE A 141 3.08 3.11 -13.03
N TYR A 142 4.07 2.21 -13.19
CA TYR A 142 4.09 1.25 -14.28
C TYR A 142 2.97 0.21 -14.15
N GLY A 143 2.76 -0.30 -12.93
CA GLY A 143 1.65 -1.21 -12.65
C GLY A 143 0.30 -0.58 -12.97
N GLN A 144 0.09 0.67 -12.57
CA GLN A 144 -1.13 1.42 -12.88
C GLN A 144 -1.29 1.67 -14.39
N LEU A 145 -0.20 2.00 -15.11
CA LEU A 145 -0.25 2.14 -16.57
C LEU A 145 -0.68 0.85 -17.25
N LEU A 146 -0.13 -0.28 -16.83
CA LEU A 146 -0.53 -1.59 -17.36
C LEU A 146 -2.00 -1.88 -17.06
N ASP A 147 -2.46 -1.60 -15.85
CA ASP A 147 -3.84 -1.84 -15.43
C ASP A 147 -4.84 -1.05 -16.29
N VAL A 148 -4.63 0.26 -16.48
CA VAL A 148 -5.55 1.11 -17.27
C VAL A 148 -5.44 0.89 -18.79
N THR A 149 -4.32 0.35 -19.30
CA THR A 149 -4.12 0.13 -20.74
C THR A 149 -4.36 -1.31 -21.18
N SER A 150 -4.39 -2.27 -20.25
CA SER A 150 -4.64 -3.67 -20.56
C SER A 150 -6.14 -3.92 -20.71
N GLY A 151 -6.56 -4.34 -21.91
CA GLY A 151 -7.93 -4.86 -22.10
C GLY A 151 -8.02 -6.33 -21.68
N ASN A 152 -9.21 -6.80 -21.29
CA ASN A 152 -9.44 -8.19 -20.86
C ASN A 152 -9.01 -9.25 -21.92
N ARG A 153 -8.91 -8.88 -23.19
CA ARG A 153 -8.57 -9.81 -24.30
C ARG A 153 -7.08 -10.10 -24.40
N ASP A 154 -6.23 -9.22 -23.87
CA ASP A 154 -4.77 -9.31 -23.97
C ASP A 154 -4.14 -9.65 -22.62
N LEU A 155 -4.96 -9.93 -21.59
CA LEU A 155 -4.52 -10.27 -20.25
C LEU A 155 -4.30 -11.79 -20.18
N ASP A 156 -3.12 -12.17 -19.69
CA ASP A 156 -2.78 -13.50 -19.22
C ASP A 156 -2.36 -13.43 -17.75
N GLU A 157 -2.20 -14.56 -17.12
CA GLU A 157 -1.84 -14.66 -15.71
C GLU A 157 -0.49 -14.03 -15.41
N ASP A 158 0.48 -14.14 -16.33
CA ASP A 158 1.80 -13.51 -16.21
C ASP A 158 1.70 -11.98 -16.20
N LYS A 159 0.88 -11.40 -17.07
CA LYS A 159 0.63 -9.95 -17.08
C LYS A 159 -0.09 -9.48 -15.81
N LEU A 160 -1.08 -10.23 -15.34
CA LEU A 160 -1.75 -9.92 -14.09
C LEU A 160 -0.75 -9.94 -12.92
N TYR A 161 0.12 -10.96 -12.87
CA TYR A 161 1.19 -11.02 -11.89
C TYR A 161 2.09 -9.76 -11.96
N VAL A 162 2.49 -9.32 -13.15
CA VAL A 162 3.28 -8.09 -13.32
C VAL A 162 2.54 -6.84 -12.84
N ILE A 163 1.21 -6.75 -13.08
CA ILE A 163 0.38 -5.65 -12.56
C ILE A 163 0.39 -5.65 -11.04
N HIS A 164 0.08 -6.78 -10.40
CA HIS A 164 0.05 -6.93 -8.93
C HIS A 164 1.42 -6.63 -8.30
N GLU A 165 2.50 -7.15 -8.88
CA GLU A 165 3.88 -6.97 -8.44
C GLU A 165 4.30 -5.49 -8.43
N ASN A 166 3.87 -4.73 -9.42
CA ASN A 166 4.24 -3.31 -9.54
C ASN A 166 3.22 -2.39 -8.85
N LYS A 167 1.92 -2.53 -9.14
CA LYS A 167 0.88 -1.63 -8.62
C LYS A 167 0.72 -1.76 -7.12
N THR A 168 0.73 -3.00 -6.60
CA THR A 168 0.39 -3.29 -5.19
C THR A 168 1.61 -3.68 -4.36
N ALA A 169 2.40 -4.68 -4.80
CA ALA A 169 3.51 -5.20 -4.01
C ALA A 169 4.65 -4.20 -3.85
N GLY A 170 4.83 -3.24 -4.77
CA GLY A 170 5.85 -2.20 -4.67
C GLY A 170 5.85 -1.47 -3.33
N LEU A 171 4.69 -1.04 -2.84
CA LEU A 171 4.59 -0.33 -1.56
C LEU A 171 4.77 -1.27 -0.35
N PHE A 172 4.46 -2.56 -0.48
CA PHE A 172 4.77 -3.56 0.56
C PHE A 172 6.28 -3.84 0.66
N LYS A 173 6.99 -3.84 -0.49
CA LYS A 173 8.46 -3.92 -0.48
C LYS A 173 9.08 -2.75 0.29
N ILE A 174 8.59 -1.53 0.06
CA ILE A 174 9.02 -0.36 0.83
C ILE A 174 8.74 -0.56 2.32
N SER A 175 7.58 -1.11 2.70
CA SER A 175 7.24 -1.38 4.11
C SER A 175 8.23 -2.33 4.79
N CYS A 176 8.77 -3.31 4.05
CA CYS A 176 9.77 -4.24 4.56
C CYS A 176 11.19 -3.67 4.53
N LEU A 177 11.55 -2.87 3.51
CA LEU A 177 12.87 -2.28 3.34
C LEU A 177 13.17 -1.16 4.34
N ILE A 178 12.20 -0.34 4.70
CA ILE A 178 12.39 0.78 5.65
C ILE A 178 13.00 0.31 6.97
N PRO A 179 12.45 -0.68 7.70
CA PRO A 179 13.04 -1.13 8.96
C PRO A 179 14.44 -1.73 8.78
N MET A 180 14.70 -2.42 7.66
CA MET A 180 16.02 -2.94 7.32
C MET A 180 17.05 -1.80 7.18
N TYR A 181 16.71 -0.70 6.48
CA TYR A 181 17.60 0.46 6.34
C TYR A 181 17.82 1.16 7.67
N ILE A 182 16.79 1.30 8.52
CA ILE A 182 16.90 1.91 9.86
C ILE A 182 17.81 1.06 10.75
N ALA A 183 17.67 -0.27 10.69
CA ALA A 183 18.50 -1.20 11.46
C ALA A 183 19.92 -1.41 10.88
N LYS A 184 20.18 -0.89 9.66
CA LYS A 184 21.47 -1.05 8.94
C LYS A 184 21.83 -2.52 8.66
N ILE A 185 20.83 -3.34 8.35
CA ILE A 185 20.98 -4.73 7.94
C ILE A 185 21.20 -4.76 6.42
N ASP A 186 22.09 -5.61 5.95
CA ASP A 186 22.37 -5.79 4.51
C ASP A 186 21.75 -7.09 4.02
N GLN A 187 20.43 -7.09 3.81
CA GLN A 187 19.63 -8.23 3.30
C GLN A 187 18.50 -7.77 2.40
N GLU A 188 18.79 -6.86 1.45
CA GLU A 188 17.78 -6.22 0.59
C GLU A 188 16.95 -7.25 -0.19
N ASP A 189 17.57 -8.32 -0.69
CA ASP A 189 16.87 -9.38 -1.42
C ASP A 189 15.80 -10.08 -0.57
N TYR A 190 16.13 -10.37 0.70
CA TYR A 190 15.18 -10.98 1.63
C TYR A 190 13.97 -10.08 1.87
N PHE A 191 14.21 -8.81 2.25
CA PHE A 191 13.12 -7.88 2.58
C PHE A 191 12.29 -7.48 1.34
N THR A 192 12.91 -7.42 0.16
CA THR A 192 12.20 -7.20 -1.11
C THR A 192 11.27 -8.38 -1.42
N ARG A 193 11.77 -9.63 -1.32
CA ARG A 193 10.96 -10.83 -1.51
C ARG A 193 9.83 -10.92 -0.50
N LEU A 194 10.10 -10.67 0.79
CA LEU A 194 9.09 -10.63 1.85
C LEU A 194 7.95 -9.64 1.51
N GLY A 195 8.30 -8.43 1.07
CA GLY A 195 7.33 -7.43 0.66
C GLY A 195 6.52 -7.84 -0.57
N SER A 196 7.14 -8.53 -1.53
CA SER A 196 6.46 -9.09 -2.70
C SER A 196 5.40 -10.13 -2.28
N MET A 197 5.78 -11.10 -1.46
CA MET A 197 4.86 -12.15 -0.96
C MET A 197 3.65 -11.54 -0.23
N ILE A 198 3.89 -10.60 0.70
CA ILE A 198 2.79 -9.92 1.41
C ILE A 198 1.89 -9.14 0.45
N GLY A 199 2.48 -8.48 -0.56
CA GLY A 199 1.74 -7.70 -1.55
C GLY A 199 0.84 -8.55 -2.43
N HIS A 200 1.29 -9.72 -2.89
CA HIS A 200 0.50 -10.66 -3.69
C HIS A 200 -0.66 -11.24 -2.87
N ILE A 201 -0.39 -11.73 -1.66
CA ILE A 201 -1.43 -12.20 -0.75
C ILE A 201 -2.50 -11.12 -0.52
N PHE A 202 -2.07 -9.88 -0.27
CA PHE A 202 -2.98 -8.76 -0.04
C PHE A 202 -3.87 -8.50 -1.26
N GLN A 203 -3.30 -8.48 -2.48
CA GLN A 203 -4.03 -8.22 -3.70
C GLN A 203 -4.99 -9.38 -4.04
N ASN A 204 -4.55 -10.62 -3.96
CA ASN A 204 -5.39 -11.79 -4.18
C ASN A 204 -6.59 -11.81 -3.22
N GLN A 205 -6.39 -11.40 -1.96
CA GLN A 205 -7.50 -11.25 -1.01
C GLN A 205 -8.44 -10.11 -1.40
N ASP A 206 -7.93 -8.94 -1.79
CA ASP A 206 -8.79 -7.83 -2.20
C ASP A 206 -9.61 -8.21 -3.44
N ASP A 207 -9.02 -8.90 -4.43
CA ASP A 207 -9.72 -9.42 -5.61
C ASP A 207 -10.86 -10.39 -5.22
N LEU A 208 -10.59 -11.31 -4.29
CA LEU A 208 -11.59 -12.25 -3.79
C LEU A 208 -12.74 -11.55 -3.06
N PHE A 209 -12.43 -10.57 -2.19
CA PHE A 209 -13.44 -9.85 -1.42
C PHE A 209 -14.31 -8.93 -2.27
N ASP A 210 -13.75 -8.30 -3.29
CA ASP A 210 -14.50 -7.41 -4.18
C ASP A 210 -15.64 -8.17 -4.87
N VAL A 211 -15.42 -9.43 -5.27
CA VAL A 211 -16.45 -10.26 -5.89
C VAL A 211 -17.49 -10.75 -4.87
N ILE A 212 -17.06 -11.25 -3.71
CA ILE A 212 -17.97 -11.74 -2.68
C ILE A 212 -18.91 -10.63 -2.20
N LYS A 213 -18.42 -9.40 -2.04
CA LYS A 213 -19.24 -8.26 -1.65
C LYS A 213 -20.22 -7.86 -2.74
N THR A 214 -19.76 -7.82 -3.99
CA THR A 214 -20.62 -7.44 -5.13
C THR A 214 -21.77 -8.44 -5.33
N GLU A 215 -21.54 -9.75 -5.13
CA GLU A 215 -22.60 -10.74 -5.14
C GLU A 215 -23.63 -10.53 -4.02
N ALA A 216 -23.15 -10.27 -2.80
CA ALA A 216 -24.01 -10.07 -1.62
C ALA A 216 -24.83 -8.76 -1.69
N GLU A 217 -24.23 -7.68 -2.23
CA GLU A 217 -24.84 -6.35 -2.25
C GLU A 217 -25.69 -6.08 -3.50
N MET A 218 -25.33 -6.64 -4.67
CA MET A 218 -25.98 -6.30 -5.94
C MET A 218 -26.81 -7.41 -6.58
N GLY A 219 -26.73 -8.65 -6.08
CA GLY A 219 -27.45 -9.79 -6.65
C GLY A 219 -27.09 -10.07 -8.13
N LYS A 220 -25.95 -9.58 -8.61
CA LYS A 220 -25.43 -9.82 -9.95
C LYS A 220 -24.75 -11.17 -10.03
N ASN A 221 -24.84 -11.84 -11.16
CA ASN A 221 -24.11 -13.09 -11.41
C ASN A 221 -22.61 -12.85 -11.46
N LEU A 222 -21.82 -13.77 -10.93
CA LEU A 222 -20.35 -13.79 -10.94
C LEU A 222 -19.74 -13.48 -12.32
N SER A 223 -20.39 -13.93 -13.40
CA SER A 223 -19.94 -13.72 -14.78
C SER A 223 -19.91 -12.24 -15.20
N ASP A 224 -20.84 -11.43 -14.68
CA ASP A 224 -20.95 -10.02 -15.07
C ASP A 224 -19.90 -9.16 -14.33
N VAL A 225 -19.59 -9.51 -13.08
CA VAL A 225 -18.58 -8.84 -12.25
C VAL A 225 -17.15 -9.17 -12.72
N ARG A 226 -16.89 -10.42 -13.12
CA ARG A 226 -15.60 -10.87 -13.63
C ARG A 226 -15.13 -10.14 -14.89
N ASN A 227 -16.07 -9.68 -15.72
CA ASN A 227 -15.75 -9.06 -17.00
C ASN A 227 -15.44 -7.54 -16.90
N GLU A 228 -15.65 -6.92 -15.74
CA GLU A 228 -15.50 -5.47 -15.56
C GLU A 228 -14.16 -5.07 -14.94
N LYS A 229 -13.44 -5.98 -14.23
CA LYS A 229 -12.17 -5.69 -13.57
C LYS A 229 -11.10 -6.73 -13.90
N LEU A 230 -9.84 -6.27 -14.00
CA LEU A 230 -8.66 -7.13 -14.13
C LEU A 230 -8.30 -7.72 -12.76
N THR A 231 -8.79 -8.91 -12.45
CA THR A 231 -8.60 -9.57 -11.16
C THR A 231 -8.15 -11.03 -11.34
N ALA A 232 -7.58 -11.63 -10.30
CA ALA A 232 -7.20 -13.04 -10.29
C ALA A 232 -8.39 -13.99 -10.60
N LEU A 233 -9.63 -13.51 -10.40
CA LEU A 233 -10.85 -14.26 -10.71
C LEU A 233 -11.15 -14.39 -12.22
N LEU A 234 -10.37 -13.75 -13.09
CA LEU A 234 -10.40 -14.05 -14.53
C LEU A 234 -9.79 -15.42 -14.83
N PHE A 235 -8.89 -15.91 -13.98
CA PHE A 235 -8.11 -17.14 -14.18
C PHE A 235 -8.47 -18.24 -13.19
N HIS A 236 -9.00 -17.89 -12.00
CA HIS A 236 -9.31 -18.83 -10.93
C HIS A 236 -10.79 -18.77 -10.53
N GLU A 237 -11.37 -19.92 -10.19
CA GLU A 237 -12.64 -19.92 -9.46
C GLU A 237 -12.42 -19.41 -8.03
N PRO A 238 -13.43 -18.79 -7.37
CA PRO A 238 -13.29 -18.22 -6.03
C PRO A 238 -12.72 -19.20 -4.98
N GLN A 239 -13.10 -20.48 -5.08
CA GLN A 239 -12.60 -21.50 -4.17
C GLN A 239 -11.12 -21.84 -4.44
N GLU A 240 -10.70 -21.87 -5.71
CA GLU A 240 -9.31 -22.10 -6.11
C GLU A 240 -8.42 -20.90 -5.65
N LEU A 241 -8.89 -19.66 -5.85
CA LEU A 241 -8.18 -18.49 -5.39
C LEU A 241 -8.03 -18.48 -3.86
N LYS A 242 -9.06 -18.90 -3.13
CA LYS A 242 -8.98 -19.04 -1.67
C LYS A 242 -7.93 -20.07 -1.24
N GLU A 243 -7.86 -21.20 -1.92
CA GLU A 243 -6.85 -22.24 -1.65
C GLU A 243 -5.44 -21.73 -1.97
N LEU A 244 -5.27 -21.00 -3.08
CA LEU A 244 -4.01 -20.35 -3.44
C LEU A 244 -3.57 -19.36 -2.36
N ILE A 245 -4.46 -18.48 -1.89
CA ILE A 245 -4.17 -17.51 -0.82
C ILE A 245 -3.70 -18.23 0.46
N LEU A 246 -4.33 -19.33 0.84
CA LEU A 246 -3.92 -20.11 2.01
C LEU A 246 -2.54 -20.73 1.83
N GLN A 247 -2.23 -21.24 0.63
CA GLN A 247 -0.90 -21.75 0.31
C GLN A 247 0.17 -20.65 0.36
N GLU A 248 -0.11 -19.48 -0.21
CA GLU A 248 0.79 -18.31 -0.14
C GLU A 248 1.07 -17.89 1.31
N PHE A 249 0.06 -17.92 2.19
CA PHE A 249 0.25 -17.69 3.62
C PHE A 249 1.17 -18.74 4.28
N ASP A 250 0.99 -20.02 3.95
CA ASP A 250 1.82 -21.08 4.51
C ASP A 250 3.29 -20.96 4.03
N GLU A 251 3.51 -20.55 2.77
CA GLU A 251 4.84 -20.26 2.24
C GLU A 251 5.47 -19.04 2.94
N LEU A 252 4.71 -17.97 3.15
CA LEU A 252 5.15 -16.78 3.87
C LEU A 252 5.49 -17.10 5.35
N GLU A 253 4.67 -17.87 6.04
CA GLU A 253 4.92 -18.32 7.41
C GLU A 253 6.19 -19.20 7.49
N ASN A 254 6.47 -20.01 6.46
CA ASN A 254 7.71 -20.80 6.37
C ASN A 254 8.94 -19.90 6.12
N ASP A 255 8.86 -18.92 5.22
CA ASP A 255 9.96 -17.98 4.95
C ASP A 255 10.32 -17.16 6.21
N LEU A 256 9.32 -16.80 7.00
CA LEU A 256 9.50 -16.05 8.24
C LEU A 256 10.19 -16.83 9.37
N LYS A 257 10.33 -18.16 9.28
CA LYS A 257 11.11 -18.95 10.25
C LYS A 257 12.60 -18.64 10.20
N ASP A 258 13.09 -18.25 9.02
CA ASP A 258 14.50 -17.90 8.76
C ASP A 258 14.70 -16.37 8.73
N ALA A 259 13.73 -15.59 9.23
CA ALA A 259 13.80 -14.14 9.26
C ALA A 259 15.00 -13.62 10.09
N PRO A 260 15.69 -12.55 9.64
CA PRO A 260 16.79 -11.95 10.40
C PRO A 260 16.30 -11.05 11.57
N PHE A 261 15.05 -11.24 12.01
CA PHE A 261 14.41 -10.53 13.12
C PHE A 261 13.39 -11.45 13.80
N ASP A 262 12.93 -11.10 15.00
CA ASP A 262 11.81 -11.82 15.63
C ASP A 262 10.52 -11.59 14.84
N ALA A 263 10.14 -12.59 14.05
CA ALA A 263 8.96 -12.52 13.18
C ALA A 263 7.62 -12.58 13.93
N SER A 264 7.60 -12.82 15.24
CA SER A 264 6.37 -13.01 16.02
C SER A 264 5.40 -11.83 15.92
N TYR A 265 5.92 -10.59 15.87
CA TYR A 265 5.11 -9.38 15.71
C TYR A 265 4.48 -9.27 14.32
N LEU A 266 5.23 -9.59 13.28
CA LEU A 266 4.74 -9.59 11.90
C LEU A 266 3.74 -10.72 11.68
N LEU A 267 4.02 -11.93 12.16
CA LEU A 267 3.09 -13.06 12.10
C LEU A 267 1.74 -12.72 12.76
N LYS A 268 1.74 -12.06 13.91
CA LYS A 268 0.52 -11.61 14.57
C LYS A 268 -0.29 -10.60 13.73
N LEU A 269 0.39 -9.75 12.97
CA LEU A 269 -0.27 -8.82 12.04
C LEU A 269 -0.84 -9.55 10.84
N LEU A 270 -0.07 -10.48 10.25
CA LEU A 270 -0.47 -11.29 9.10
C LEU A 270 -1.63 -12.23 9.43
N GLN A 271 -1.68 -12.77 10.67
CA GLN A 271 -2.84 -13.57 11.12
C GLN A 271 -4.14 -12.77 11.03
N LYS A 272 -4.14 -11.48 11.38
CA LYS A 272 -5.32 -10.62 11.22
C LYS A 272 -5.70 -10.38 9.76
N LEU A 273 -4.72 -10.44 8.86
CA LEU A 273 -4.96 -10.37 7.42
C LEU A 273 -5.58 -11.68 6.93
N LYS A 274 -5.09 -12.83 7.41
CA LYS A 274 -5.60 -14.18 7.08
C LYS A 274 -7.06 -14.39 7.52
N GLU A 275 -7.48 -13.74 8.60
CA GLU A 275 -8.83 -13.83 9.19
C GLU A 275 -9.84 -12.83 8.59
N ARG A 276 -9.44 -11.98 7.64
CA ARG A 276 -10.35 -11.05 6.94
C ARG A 276 -11.34 -11.80 6.06
#